data_416777a09ac28fe0b836de8ee4ffd394
#
_entry.id   416777a09ac28fe0b836de8ee4ffd394
#
_cell.length_a   1.000
_cell.length_b   1.000
_cell.length_c   1.000
_cell.angle_alpha   90.00
_cell.angle_beta   90.00
_cell.angle_gamma   90.00
#
_symmetry.space_group_name_H-M   'P 1'
#
loop_
_entity.id
_entity.type
_entity.pdbx_description
1 polymer ?
#
loop_
_entity_poly.entity_id
_entity_poly.type
_entity_poly.pdbx_seq_one_letter_code
_entity_poly.pdbx_strand_id
1 'polypeptide(L)'
;ADIGALLDWIATRPELDAARVMVPGGSYGGYMTLAVATHYDARIRCSLDVVGISNFVTFLQNTESYRRDLRRVEYGDERDPAMREHLLAISPANHAREIKKPLFVVQGKNDPRVPWTESEQMVATVRENGGPVWYLLANDEGHGFAKKKNQDFQFYATVAFVREHLL
;
A
#
# COMPACT_ATOMS: atom_id res chain seq x y z
N ALA A 1 -13.22 -10.45 3.67
CA ALA A 1 -14.64 -10.45 4.06
C ALA A 1 -15.07 -9.07 4.59
N ASP A 2 -14.41 -8.54 5.61
CA ASP A 2 -14.85 -7.33 6.34
C ASP A 2 -14.86 -6.05 5.48
N ILE A 3 -13.84 -5.84 4.66
CA ILE A 3 -13.79 -4.69 3.74
C ILE A 3 -14.92 -4.76 2.70
N GLY A 4 -15.23 -5.96 2.17
CA GLY A 4 -16.36 -6.13 1.25
C GLY A 4 -17.67 -5.73 1.92
N ALA A 5 -17.91 -6.19 3.15
CA ALA A 5 -19.09 -5.83 3.93
C ALA A 5 -19.16 -4.32 4.24
N LEU A 6 -18.01 -3.68 4.51
CA LEU A 6 -17.96 -2.22 4.67
C LEU A 6 -18.35 -1.49 3.38
N LEU A 7 -17.84 -1.94 2.23
CA LEU A 7 -18.20 -1.34 0.95
C LEU A 7 -19.68 -1.56 0.62
N ASP A 8 -20.25 -2.74 0.96
CA ASP A 8 -21.68 -2.99 0.84
C ASP A 8 -22.51 -2.05 1.73
N TRP A 9 -22.09 -1.87 2.97
CA TRP A 9 -22.72 -0.94 3.90
C TRP A 9 -22.67 0.52 3.39
N ILE A 10 -21.50 0.98 2.87
CA ILE A 10 -21.36 2.31 2.26
C ILE A 10 -22.41 2.51 1.15
N ALA A 11 -22.62 1.49 0.30
CA ALA A 11 -23.58 1.56 -0.79
C ALA A 11 -25.05 1.67 -0.33
N THR A 12 -25.34 1.33 0.92
CA THR A 12 -26.69 1.47 1.52
C THR A 12 -26.95 2.84 2.14
N ARG A 13 -25.91 3.70 2.23
CA ARG A 13 -25.99 4.97 2.95
C ARG A 13 -26.23 6.13 1.96
N PRO A 14 -27.41 6.78 1.99
CA PRO A 14 -27.72 7.85 1.04
C PRO A 14 -26.87 9.11 1.26
N GLU A 15 -26.25 9.27 2.43
CA GLU A 15 -25.33 10.37 2.75
C GLU A 15 -23.90 10.15 2.26
N LEU A 16 -23.56 8.96 1.74
CA LEU A 16 -22.24 8.59 1.25
C LEU A 16 -22.27 8.36 -0.27
N ASP A 17 -21.18 8.69 -0.94
CA ASP A 17 -21.01 8.42 -2.37
C ASP A 17 -20.14 7.16 -2.58
N ALA A 18 -20.80 6.03 -2.82
CA ALA A 18 -20.12 4.75 -3.06
C ALA A 18 -19.27 4.73 -4.35
N ALA A 19 -19.45 5.69 -5.26
CA ALA A 19 -18.63 5.82 -6.47
C ALA A 19 -17.33 6.59 -6.21
N ARG A 20 -17.20 7.25 -5.06
CA ARG A 20 -16.05 8.08 -4.68
C ARG A 20 -15.41 7.61 -3.37
N VAL A 21 -14.98 6.36 -3.34
CA VAL A 21 -14.28 5.78 -2.19
C VAL A 21 -12.77 5.79 -2.44
N MET A 22 -12.02 6.47 -1.56
CA MET A 22 -10.56 6.38 -1.50
C MET A 22 -10.15 5.53 -0.30
N VAL A 23 -9.11 4.72 -0.48
CA VAL A 23 -8.54 3.89 0.57
C VAL A 23 -7.13 4.37 0.92
N PRO A 24 -6.95 5.14 1.99
CA PRO A 24 -5.62 5.51 2.48
C PRO A 24 -5.16 4.57 3.60
N GLY A 25 -3.86 4.30 3.66
CA GLY A 25 -3.29 3.56 4.78
C GLY A 25 -1.78 3.66 4.86
N GLY A 26 -1.24 3.48 6.07
CA GLY A 26 0.20 3.54 6.33
C GLY A 26 0.73 2.27 6.99
N SER A 27 1.95 1.87 6.65
CA SER A 27 2.62 0.69 7.19
C SER A 27 1.81 -0.60 6.96
N TYR A 28 1.36 -1.30 8.01
CA TYR A 28 0.41 -2.41 7.85
C TYR A 28 -0.92 -1.94 7.19
N GLY A 29 -1.38 -0.73 7.52
CA GLY A 29 -2.51 -0.11 6.82
C GLY A 29 -2.24 0.13 5.33
N GLY A 30 -0.99 0.39 4.95
CA GLY A 30 -0.53 0.44 3.56
C GLY A 30 -0.67 -0.91 2.86
N TYR A 31 -0.25 -2.01 3.53
CA TYR A 31 -0.56 -3.36 3.05
C TYR A 31 -2.06 -3.56 2.83
N MET A 32 -2.89 -3.17 3.80
CA MET A 32 -4.35 -3.28 3.66
C MET A 32 -4.88 -2.44 2.50
N THR A 33 -4.34 -1.25 2.28
CA THR A 33 -4.65 -0.40 1.12
C THR A 33 -4.36 -1.11 -0.19
N LEU A 34 -3.16 -1.67 -0.33
CA LEU A 34 -2.75 -2.43 -1.52
C LEU A 34 -3.60 -3.69 -1.71
N ALA A 35 -3.93 -4.42 -0.64
CA ALA A 35 -4.80 -5.59 -0.68
C ALA A 35 -6.23 -5.22 -1.12
N VAL A 36 -6.76 -4.08 -0.66
CA VAL A 36 -8.06 -3.56 -1.13
C VAL A 36 -7.97 -3.17 -2.60
N ALA A 37 -6.90 -2.50 -3.02
CA ALA A 37 -6.69 -2.10 -4.41
C ALA A 37 -6.61 -3.30 -5.36
N THR A 38 -6.08 -4.45 -4.90
CA THR A 38 -6.05 -5.68 -5.71
C THR A 38 -7.38 -6.43 -5.72
N HIS A 39 -8.04 -6.57 -4.56
CA HIS A 39 -9.25 -7.39 -4.44
C HIS A 39 -10.56 -6.67 -4.74
N TYR A 40 -10.59 -5.35 -4.58
CA TYR A 40 -11.79 -4.51 -4.70
C TYR A 40 -11.60 -3.33 -5.65
N ASP A 41 -10.68 -3.41 -6.61
CA ASP A 41 -10.35 -2.34 -7.56
C ASP A 41 -11.60 -1.72 -8.21
N ALA A 42 -12.56 -2.54 -8.64
CA ALA A 42 -13.78 -2.08 -9.28
C ALA A 42 -14.73 -1.31 -8.33
N ARG A 43 -14.53 -1.42 -7.01
CA ARG A 43 -15.41 -0.84 -5.97
C ARG A 43 -14.84 0.40 -5.30
N ILE A 44 -13.62 0.78 -5.66
CA ILE A 44 -12.95 1.96 -5.12
C ILE A 44 -12.61 2.93 -6.26
N ARG A 45 -12.39 4.18 -5.92
CA ARG A 45 -12.03 5.21 -6.90
C ARG A 45 -10.52 5.37 -7.04
N CYS A 46 -9.80 5.36 -5.91
CA CYS A 46 -8.34 5.47 -5.86
C CYS A 46 -7.79 4.97 -4.51
N SER A 47 -6.47 4.84 -4.42
CA SER A 47 -5.78 4.34 -3.22
C SER A 47 -4.55 5.18 -2.91
N LEU A 48 -4.22 5.34 -1.61
CA LEU A 48 -3.01 6.01 -1.14
C LEU A 48 -2.27 5.09 -0.16
N ASP A 49 -1.18 4.52 -0.63
CA ASP A 49 -0.27 3.69 0.16
C ASP A 49 0.89 4.53 0.70
N VAL A 50 1.06 4.54 2.02
CA VAL A 50 2.18 5.22 2.68
C VAL A 50 3.03 4.17 3.40
N VAL A 51 4.25 3.95 2.96
CA VAL A 51 5.24 3.02 3.53
C VAL A 51 4.69 1.60 3.76
N GLY A 52 3.87 1.11 2.82
CA GLY A 52 3.17 -0.17 2.93
C GLY A 52 4.01 -1.39 2.56
N ILE A 53 3.60 -2.54 3.08
CA ILE A 53 4.20 -3.84 2.74
C ILE A 53 3.52 -4.36 1.47
N SER A 54 4.29 -4.55 0.41
CA SER A 54 3.75 -5.08 -0.86
C SER A 54 3.91 -6.60 -0.97
N ASN A 55 4.96 -7.17 -0.34
CA ASN A 55 5.22 -8.61 -0.33
C ASN A 55 5.82 -9.02 1.03
N PHE A 56 5.12 -9.86 1.77
CA PHE A 56 5.55 -10.29 3.11
C PHE A 56 6.87 -11.05 3.10
N VAL A 57 7.15 -11.82 2.06
CA VAL A 57 8.41 -12.59 1.97
C VAL A 57 9.59 -11.65 1.78
N THR A 58 9.53 -10.73 0.82
CA THR A 58 10.62 -9.76 0.60
C THR A 58 10.75 -8.80 1.78
N PHE A 59 9.66 -8.38 2.38
CA PHE A 59 9.64 -7.57 3.59
C PHE A 59 10.38 -8.26 4.75
N LEU A 60 10.04 -9.52 5.08
CA LEU A 60 10.67 -10.27 6.17
C LEU A 60 12.16 -10.54 5.92
N GLN A 61 12.54 -10.72 4.66
CA GLN A 61 13.94 -10.92 4.27
C GLN A 61 14.78 -9.65 4.32
N ASN A 62 14.18 -8.47 4.06
CA ASN A 62 14.91 -7.21 3.83
C ASN A 62 14.68 -6.14 4.90
N THR A 63 13.69 -6.31 5.82
CA THR A 63 13.58 -5.42 6.98
C THR A 63 14.86 -5.52 7.84
N GLU A 64 15.16 -4.49 8.62
CA GLU A 64 16.36 -4.45 9.45
C GLU A 64 16.48 -5.71 10.33
N SER A 65 17.71 -6.24 10.46
CA SER A 65 17.97 -7.56 11.06
C SER A 65 17.41 -7.69 12.48
N TYR A 66 17.50 -6.63 13.30
CA TYR A 66 16.98 -6.62 14.68
C TYR A 66 15.44 -6.71 14.75
N ARG A 67 14.76 -6.53 13.62
CA ARG A 67 13.30 -6.57 13.54
C ARG A 67 12.75 -7.92 13.04
N ARG A 68 13.54 -8.68 12.31
CA ARG A 68 13.09 -9.86 11.54
C ARG A 68 12.39 -10.90 12.40
N ASP A 69 13.01 -11.31 13.49
CA ASP A 69 12.44 -12.39 14.32
C ASP A 69 11.13 -11.94 14.99
N LEU A 70 11.05 -10.68 15.42
CA LEU A 70 9.80 -10.12 15.94
C LEU A 70 8.70 -10.13 14.86
N ARG A 71 9.04 -9.77 13.63
CA ARG A 71 8.07 -9.76 12.52
C ARG A 71 7.66 -11.15 12.08
N ARG A 72 8.56 -12.15 12.15
CA ARG A 72 8.22 -13.55 11.93
C ARG A 72 7.22 -14.09 12.92
N VAL A 73 7.33 -13.69 14.19
CA VAL A 73 6.33 -14.07 15.21
C VAL A 73 4.97 -13.44 14.92
N GLU A 74 4.94 -12.23 14.38
CA GLU A 74 3.71 -11.49 14.10
C GLU A 74 3.02 -11.94 12.79
N TYR A 75 3.78 -12.13 11.72
CA TYR A 75 3.24 -12.37 10.37
C TYR A 75 3.38 -13.82 9.87
N GLY A 76 4.25 -14.59 10.48
CA GLY A 76 4.65 -15.91 10.03
C GLY A 76 6.11 -15.95 9.58
N ASP A 77 6.70 -17.15 9.55
CA ASP A 77 8.10 -17.36 9.21
C ASP A 77 8.22 -17.76 7.73
N GLU A 78 8.78 -16.87 6.92
CA GLU A 78 8.98 -17.08 5.48
C GLU A 78 9.99 -18.20 5.15
N ARG A 79 10.69 -18.74 6.15
CA ARG A 79 11.62 -19.87 6.01
C ARG A 79 10.90 -21.21 6.03
N ASP A 80 9.70 -21.26 6.65
CA ASP A 80 8.81 -22.41 6.55
C ASP A 80 8.14 -22.43 5.17
N PRO A 81 8.22 -23.53 4.40
CA PRO A 81 7.68 -23.59 3.04
C PRO A 81 6.17 -23.36 2.95
N ALA A 82 5.38 -23.92 3.88
CA ALA A 82 3.92 -23.75 3.88
C ALA A 82 3.52 -22.33 4.25
N MET A 83 4.20 -21.74 5.24
CA MET A 83 3.99 -20.33 5.61
C MET A 83 4.43 -19.39 4.48
N ARG A 84 5.54 -19.67 3.81
CA ARG A 84 6.01 -18.90 2.67
C ARG A 84 4.96 -18.86 1.54
N GLU A 85 4.37 -20.01 1.21
CA GLU A 85 3.31 -20.09 0.21
C GLU A 85 2.11 -19.21 0.60
N HIS A 86 1.68 -19.29 1.85
CA HIS A 86 0.63 -18.45 2.38
C HIS A 86 0.97 -16.95 2.28
N LEU A 87 2.18 -16.56 2.74
CA LEU A 87 2.65 -15.18 2.69
C LEU A 87 2.70 -14.63 1.26
N LEU A 88 3.12 -15.44 0.29
CA LEU A 88 3.08 -15.07 -1.13
C LEU A 88 1.64 -14.89 -1.64
N ALA A 89 0.73 -15.78 -1.25
CA ALA A 89 -0.67 -15.74 -1.67
C ALA A 89 -1.40 -14.48 -1.19
N ILE A 90 -1.07 -13.99 0.02
CA ILE A 90 -1.67 -12.75 0.57
C ILE A 90 -0.92 -11.47 0.19
N SER A 91 0.21 -11.56 -0.50
CA SER A 91 1.05 -10.42 -0.85
C SER A 91 0.50 -9.65 -2.05
N PRO A 92 0.15 -8.36 -1.91
CA PRO A 92 -0.44 -7.56 -2.99
C PRO A 92 0.43 -7.47 -4.25
N ALA A 93 1.76 -7.51 -4.12
CA ALA A 93 2.67 -7.45 -5.27
C ALA A 93 2.42 -8.59 -6.29
N ASN A 94 2.00 -9.78 -5.80
CA ASN A 94 1.68 -10.91 -6.66
C ASN A 94 0.34 -10.75 -7.40
N HIS A 95 -0.47 -9.80 -6.99
CA HIS A 95 -1.79 -9.47 -7.54
C HIS A 95 -1.84 -8.04 -8.13
N ALA A 96 -0.71 -7.36 -8.26
CA ALA A 96 -0.63 -5.95 -8.67
C ALA A 96 -1.17 -5.70 -10.10
N ARG A 97 -1.29 -6.74 -10.92
CA ARG A 97 -1.92 -6.69 -12.25
C ARG A 97 -3.42 -6.35 -12.20
N GLU A 98 -4.06 -6.60 -11.08
CA GLU A 98 -5.47 -6.31 -10.86
C GLU A 98 -5.72 -4.83 -10.56
N ILE A 99 -4.68 -4.05 -10.22
CA ILE A 99 -4.80 -2.62 -9.93
C ILE A 99 -4.95 -1.83 -11.23
N LYS A 100 -6.14 -1.33 -11.48
CA LYS A 100 -6.49 -0.50 -12.64
C LYS A 100 -6.87 0.92 -12.25
N LYS A 101 -7.24 1.13 -10.99
CA LYS A 101 -7.59 2.45 -10.45
C LYS A 101 -6.33 3.20 -9.99
N PRO A 102 -6.38 4.55 -9.94
CA PRO A 102 -5.25 5.35 -9.52
C PRO A 102 -4.71 4.95 -8.15
N LEU A 103 -3.39 4.72 -8.10
CA LEU A 103 -2.64 4.41 -6.90
C LEU A 103 -1.59 5.50 -6.67
N PHE A 104 -1.53 6.04 -5.46
CA PHE A 104 -0.45 6.90 -5.02
C PHE A 104 0.37 6.18 -3.96
N VAL A 105 1.67 6.03 -4.19
CA VAL A 105 2.63 5.38 -3.28
C VAL A 105 3.60 6.41 -2.73
N VAL A 106 3.75 6.46 -1.41
CA VAL A 106 4.64 7.37 -0.68
C VAL A 106 5.62 6.57 0.14
N GLN A 107 6.92 6.85 0.02
CA GLN A 107 7.98 6.08 0.67
C GLN A 107 9.17 6.95 1.08
N GLY A 108 9.73 6.67 2.26
CA GLY A 108 11.04 7.18 2.67
C GLY A 108 12.15 6.19 2.32
N LYS A 109 13.23 6.67 1.69
CA LYS A 109 14.33 5.81 1.24
C LYS A 109 15.14 5.19 2.39
N ASN A 110 15.16 5.87 3.55
CA ASN A 110 15.88 5.43 4.73
C ASN A 110 14.95 4.72 5.75
N ASP A 111 13.86 4.12 5.27
CA ASP A 111 12.91 3.41 6.12
C ASP A 111 13.54 2.10 6.66
N PRO A 112 13.76 1.99 8.01
CA PRO A 112 14.34 0.78 8.59
C PRO A 112 13.31 -0.31 8.85
N ARG A 113 12.01 -0.01 8.70
CA ARG A 113 10.91 -0.92 9.00
C ARG A 113 10.41 -1.61 7.76
N VAL A 114 9.98 -0.82 6.77
CA VAL A 114 9.54 -1.31 5.47
C VAL A 114 10.53 -0.82 4.41
N PRO A 115 11.36 -1.70 3.86
CA PRO A 115 12.34 -1.33 2.85
C PRO A 115 11.67 -0.61 1.66
N TRP A 116 12.29 0.45 1.17
CA TRP A 116 11.77 1.23 0.04
C TRP A 116 11.58 0.37 -1.24
N THR A 117 12.28 -0.75 -1.33
CA THR A 117 12.14 -1.73 -2.40
C THR A 117 10.74 -2.37 -2.45
N GLU A 118 10.00 -2.39 -1.33
CA GLU A 118 8.60 -2.82 -1.32
C GLU A 118 7.73 -1.91 -2.19
N SER A 119 7.92 -0.59 -2.08
CA SER A 119 7.23 0.39 -2.93
C SER A 119 7.69 0.31 -4.38
N GLU A 120 9.00 0.15 -4.64
CA GLU A 120 9.56 0.06 -5.99
C GLU A 120 8.96 -1.11 -6.78
N GLN A 121 8.94 -2.31 -6.19
CA GLN A 121 8.39 -3.49 -6.88
C GLN A 121 6.89 -3.33 -7.18
N MET A 122 6.12 -2.73 -6.29
CA MET A 122 4.71 -2.46 -6.52
C MET A 122 4.50 -1.45 -7.63
N VAL A 123 5.19 -0.31 -7.57
CA VAL A 123 5.09 0.76 -8.57
C VAL A 123 5.52 0.25 -9.96
N ALA A 124 6.61 -0.51 -10.04
CA ALA A 124 7.08 -1.10 -11.30
C ALA A 124 6.00 -2.00 -11.92
N THR A 125 5.45 -2.93 -11.14
CA THR A 125 4.44 -3.87 -11.65
C THR A 125 3.15 -3.15 -12.09
N VAL A 126 2.68 -2.16 -11.33
CA VAL A 126 1.48 -1.38 -11.72
C VAL A 126 1.73 -0.61 -13.02
N ARG A 127 2.89 0.03 -13.18
CA ARG A 127 3.27 0.74 -14.42
C ARG A 127 3.37 -0.19 -15.63
N GLU A 128 4.03 -1.33 -15.47
CA GLU A 128 4.17 -2.34 -16.55
C GLU A 128 2.80 -2.84 -17.05
N ASN A 129 1.79 -2.85 -16.17
CA ASN A 129 0.43 -3.22 -16.53
C ASN A 129 -0.46 -2.05 -16.97
N GLY A 130 0.13 -0.86 -17.17
CA GLY A 130 -0.57 0.33 -17.64
C GLY A 130 -1.48 0.99 -16.60
N GLY A 131 -1.33 0.63 -15.31
CA GLY A 131 -2.07 1.24 -14.21
C GLY A 131 -1.58 2.66 -13.93
N PRO A 132 -2.47 3.62 -13.63
CA PRO A 132 -2.08 4.97 -13.25
C PRO A 132 -1.49 4.97 -11.85
N VAL A 133 -0.20 5.28 -11.72
CA VAL A 133 0.50 5.31 -10.44
C VAL A 133 1.33 6.58 -10.25
N TRP A 134 1.11 7.26 -9.13
CA TRP A 134 1.98 8.31 -8.62
C TRP A 134 2.95 7.71 -7.61
N TYR A 135 4.20 8.16 -7.64
CA TYR A 135 5.22 7.69 -6.70
C TYR A 135 6.03 8.85 -6.13
N LEU A 136 5.99 8.99 -4.82
CA LEU A 136 6.76 9.97 -4.05
C LEU A 136 7.79 9.24 -3.18
N LEU A 137 9.04 9.26 -3.60
CA LEU A 137 10.17 8.76 -2.82
C LEU A 137 10.98 9.92 -2.25
N ALA A 138 11.00 10.05 -0.92
CA ALA A 138 11.84 11.03 -0.23
C ALA A 138 13.18 10.40 0.16
N ASN A 139 14.28 10.91 -0.42
CA ASN A 139 15.61 10.34 -0.25
C ASN A 139 16.19 10.50 1.17
N ASP A 140 15.63 11.38 1.96
CA ASP A 140 16.12 11.77 3.29
C ASP A 140 15.10 11.53 4.40
N GLU A 141 14.10 10.68 4.16
CA GLU A 141 13.05 10.30 5.12
C GLU A 141 13.06 8.81 5.43
N GLY A 142 12.47 8.47 6.60
CA GLY A 142 12.32 7.10 7.09
C GLY A 142 10.89 6.57 6.99
N HIS A 143 10.42 5.90 8.07
CA HIS A 143 9.09 5.32 8.17
C HIS A 143 8.03 6.41 8.42
N GLY A 144 7.64 7.09 7.37
CA GLY A 144 6.87 8.33 7.40
C GLY A 144 7.80 9.57 7.34
N PHE A 145 7.23 10.70 6.91
CA PHE A 145 7.99 11.93 6.74
C PHE A 145 8.00 12.76 8.04
N ALA A 146 9.19 13.08 8.50
CA ALA A 146 9.40 13.88 9.70
C ALA A 146 9.77 15.35 9.40
N LYS A 147 10.43 15.60 8.26
CA LYS A 147 10.86 16.94 7.87
C LYS A 147 9.68 17.74 7.35
N LYS A 148 9.45 18.93 7.90
CA LYS A 148 8.34 19.81 7.55
C LYS A 148 8.20 20.02 6.02
N LYS A 149 9.31 20.28 5.33
CA LYS A 149 9.32 20.46 3.88
C LYS A 149 8.75 19.26 3.13
N ASN A 150 9.13 18.04 3.53
CA ASN A 150 8.69 16.82 2.90
C ASN A 150 7.23 16.49 3.27
N GLN A 151 6.83 16.77 4.51
CA GLN A 151 5.43 16.67 4.95
C GLN A 151 4.51 17.59 4.14
N ASP A 152 4.93 18.84 3.95
CA ASP A 152 4.16 19.81 3.16
C ASP A 152 4.05 19.34 1.69
N PHE A 153 5.15 18.86 1.12
CA PHE A 153 5.13 18.33 -0.24
C PHE A 153 4.18 17.13 -0.36
N GLN A 154 4.27 16.17 0.56
CA GLN A 154 3.37 15.02 0.59
C GLN A 154 1.90 15.45 0.73
N PHE A 155 1.63 16.42 1.61
CA PHE A 155 0.28 16.95 1.81
C PHE A 155 -0.29 17.54 0.51
N TYR A 156 0.45 18.45 -0.15
CA TYR A 156 -0.01 19.07 -1.38
C TYR A 156 -0.11 18.08 -2.54
N ALA A 157 0.79 17.11 -2.64
CA ALA A 157 0.70 16.03 -3.61
C ALA A 157 -0.55 15.17 -3.38
N THR A 158 -0.87 14.88 -2.11
CA THR A 158 -2.11 14.17 -1.75
C THR A 158 -3.35 14.97 -2.13
N VAL A 159 -3.37 16.27 -1.87
CA VAL A 159 -4.49 17.16 -2.28
C VAL A 159 -4.64 17.15 -3.81
N ALA A 160 -3.54 17.25 -4.55
CA ALA A 160 -3.57 17.18 -6.01
C ALA A 160 -4.13 15.85 -6.51
N PHE A 161 -3.66 14.74 -5.95
CA PHE A 161 -4.13 13.39 -6.28
C PHE A 161 -5.64 13.22 -6.01
N VAL A 162 -6.10 13.67 -4.84
CA VAL A 162 -7.53 13.62 -4.47
C VAL A 162 -8.38 14.45 -5.43
N ARG A 163 -7.93 15.66 -5.78
CA ARG A 163 -8.66 16.51 -6.73
C ARG A 163 -8.74 15.92 -8.13
N GLU A 164 -7.69 15.23 -8.58
CA GLU A 164 -7.63 14.65 -9.92
C GLU A 164 -8.43 13.35 -10.02
N HIS A 165 -8.42 12.52 -8.96
CA HIS A 165 -8.87 11.15 -9.06
C HIS A 165 -10.11 10.82 -8.21
N LEU A 166 -10.39 11.57 -7.15
CA LEU A 166 -11.54 11.31 -6.27
C LEU A 166 -12.69 12.27 -6.48
N LEU A 167 -12.40 13.57 -6.67
CA LEU A 167 -13.42 14.63 -6.81
C LEU A 167 -13.76 14.91 -8.25
#